data_c00cbfa283ae016f8c7ddbfce0c509c4
#
_entry.id   c00cbfa283ae016f8c7ddbfce0c509c4
#
_cell.length_a   1.000
_cell.length_b   1.000
_cell.length_c   1.000
_cell.angle_alpha   90.00
_cell.angle_beta   90.00
_cell.angle_gamma   90.00
#
_symmetry.space_group_name_H-M   'P 1'
#
loop_
_entity.id
_entity.type
_entity.pdbx_description
1 polymer ?
#
loop_
_entity_poly.entity_id
_entity_poly.type
_entity_poly.pdbx_seq_one_letter_code
_entity_poly.pdbx_strand_id
1 'polypeptide(L)'
;MIELEKYETIIFDCDGVILNSNFQKIEAYRNAAIEFGASEQQAQALVDHHVALTGISRHIKFKYFLSEIMHQEVSEEAMNELLKALNKQVLKLLNECEIAKGLSKLRERTKSSKWMVASGGDEKELNHLFKEKKINHFFDEGIFGSPASKHEIIELKQKKLTFLRHFS
;
A
#
# COMPACT_ATOMS: atom_id res chain seq x y z
N MET A 1 7.27 27.02 2.07
CA MET A 1 7.67 25.84 1.27
C MET A 1 8.42 24.89 2.20
N ILE A 2 8.09 23.60 2.24
CA ILE A 2 8.78 22.63 3.10
C ILE A 2 10.13 22.32 2.46
N GLU A 3 11.22 22.51 3.21
CA GLU A 3 12.58 22.21 2.78
C GLU A 3 12.90 20.76 3.15
N LEU A 4 12.56 19.84 2.26
CA LEU A 4 12.70 18.39 2.48
C LEU A 4 14.17 17.96 2.67
N GLU A 5 15.10 18.73 2.13
CA GLU A 5 16.54 18.49 2.22
C GLU A 5 17.10 18.54 3.65
N LYS A 6 16.33 19.10 4.59
CA LYS A 6 16.70 19.20 6.02
C LYS A 6 16.39 17.93 6.82
N TYR A 7 15.61 17.01 6.26
CA TYR A 7 15.21 15.78 6.96
C TYR A 7 16.19 14.64 6.66
N GLU A 8 16.60 13.95 7.71
CA GLU A 8 17.48 12.78 7.61
C GLU A 8 16.76 11.61 6.90
N THR A 9 15.48 11.42 7.21
CA THR A 9 14.65 10.37 6.60
C THR A 9 13.32 10.95 6.12
N ILE A 10 12.92 10.59 4.92
CA ILE A 10 11.61 10.92 4.33
C ILE A 10 10.83 9.62 4.14
N ILE A 11 9.64 9.56 4.73
CA ILE A 11 8.74 8.41 4.65
C ILE A 11 7.60 8.76 3.70
N PHE A 12 7.40 7.94 2.68
CA PHE A 12 6.35 8.09 1.68
C PHE A 12 5.23 7.09 1.88
N ASP A 13 4.00 7.51 1.67
CA ASP A 13 2.93 6.60 1.29
C ASP A 13 3.12 6.15 -0.17
N CYS A 14 2.49 5.06 -0.55
CA CYS A 14 2.57 4.53 -1.91
C CYS A 14 1.44 5.10 -2.80
N ASP A 15 0.19 4.81 -2.42
CA ASP A 15 -0.99 5.05 -3.26
C ASP A 15 -1.38 6.53 -3.32
N GLY A 16 -1.46 7.08 -4.53
CA GLY A 16 -1.73 8.48 -4.75
C GLY A 16 -0.55 9.41 -4.42
N VAL A 17 0.59 8.88 -3.98
CA VAL A 17 1.81 9.65 -3.65
C VAL A 17 2.97 9.27 -4.56
N ILE A 18 3.42 8.01 -4.53
CA ILE A 18 4.48 7.51 -5.43
C ILE A 18 3.87 6.97 -6.71
N LEU A 19 2.76 6.25 -6.62
CA LEU A 19 2.03 5.67 -7.73
C LEU A 19 0.66 6.32 -7.84
N ASN A 20 0.27 6.69 -9.06
CA ASN A 20 -1.10 7.13 -9.36
C ASN A 20 -2.03 5.90 -9.46
N SER A 21 -2.23 5.22 -8.33
CA SER A 21 -2.83 3.89 -8.24
C SER A 21 -4.23 3.85 -7.63
N ASN A 22 -4.77 5.00 -7.22
CA ASN A 22 -6.06 5.03 -6.50
C ASN A 22 -7.20 4.45 -7.34
N PHE A 23 -7.29 4.84 -8.61
CA PHE A 23 -8.32 4.33 -9.51
C PHE A 23 -8.16 2.82 -9.75
N GLN A 24 -6.95 2.36 -10.04
CA GLN A 24 -6.65 0.95 -10.26
C GLN A 24 -6.97 0.09 -9.03
N LYS A 25 -6.74 0.60 -7.83
CA LYS A 25 -7.10 -0.12 -6.61
C LYS A 25 -8.61 -0.20 -6.40
N ILE A 26 -9.36 0.86 -6.68
CA ILE A 26 -10.82 0.84 -6.66
C ILE A 26 -11.35 -0.26 -7.60
N GLU A 27 -10.87 -0.30 -8.84
CA GLU A 27 -11.21 -1.31 -9.83
C GLU A 27 -10.82 -2.73 -9.37
N ALA A 28 -9.64 -2.88 -8.76
CA ALA A 28 -9.19 -4.17 -8.24
C ALA A 28 -10.10 -4.71 -7.13
N TYR A 29 -10.54 -3.86 -6.20
CA TYR A 29 -11.48 -4.26 -5.14
C TYR A 29 -12.85 -4.62 -5.70
N ARG A 30 -13.39 -3.83 -6.65
CA ARG A 30 -14.64 -4.14 -7.35
C ARG A 30 -14.56 -5.51 -8.03
N ASN A 31 -13.54 -5.71 -8.85
CA ASN A 31 -13.37 -6.93 -9.64
C ASN A 31 -13.15 -8.16 -8.73
N ALA A 32 -12.42 -8.02 -7.64
CA ALA A 32 -12.23 -9.10 -6.66
C ALA A 32 -13.55 -9.50 -5.99
N ALA A 33 -14.40 -8.52 -5.63
CA ALA A 33 -15.71 -8.79 -5.06
C ALA A 33 -16.62 -9.53 -6.05
N ILE A 34 -16.67 -9.09 -7.30
CA ILE A 34 -17.45 -9.74 -8.36
C ILE A 34 -16.92 -11.16 -8.63
N GLU A 35 -15.60 -11.36 -8.72
CA GLU A 35 -14.98 -12.68 -8.91
C GLU A 35 -15.32 -13.62 -7.74
N PHE A 36 -15.47 -13.09 -6.52
CA PHE A 36 -15.90 -13.84 -5.34
C PHE A 36 -17.39 -14.19 -5.32
N GLY A 37 -18.20 -13.61 -6.23
CA GLY A 37 -19.64 -13.88 -6.36
C GLY A 37 -20.55 -12.79 -5.77
N ALA A 38 -20.02 -11.61 -5.44
CA ALA A 38 -20.84 -10.48 -5.02
C ALA A 38 -21.68 -9.91 -6.16
N SER A 39 -22.85 -9.37 -5.80
CA SER A 39 -23.64 -8.53 -6.71
C SER A 39 -22.93 -7.18 -6.95
N GLU A 40 -23.31 -6.47 -8.01
CA GLU A 40 -22.80 -5.13 -8.30
C GLU A 40 -23.00 -4.15 -7.12
N GLN A 41 -24.13 -4.26 -6.43
CA GLN A 41 -24.42 -3.44 -5.24
C GLN A 41 -23.48 -3.75 -4.08
N GLN A 42 -23.19 -5.01 -3.83
CA GLN A 42 -22.26 -5.45 -2.78
C GLN A 42 -20.81 -5.08 -3.13
N ALA A 43 -20.42 -5.21 -4.39
CA ALA A 43 -19.12 -4.79 -4.87
C ALA A 43 -18.94 -3.26 -4.73
N GLN A 44 -19.99 -2.48 -5.03
CA GLN A 44 -19.97 -1.02 -4.81
C GLN A 44 -19.83 -0.68 -3.33
N ALA A 45 -20.55 -1.37 -2.44
CA ALA A 45 -20.44 -1.16 -1.00
C ALA A 45 -19.01 -1.44 -0.48
N LEU A 46 -18.33 -2.47 -1.00
CA LEU A 46 -16.91 -2.71 -0.69
C LEU A 46 -16.01 -1.58 -1.21
N VAL A 47 -16.27 -1.07 -2.41
CA VAL A 47 -15.53 0.07 -2.96
C VAL A 47 -15.69 1.30 -2.08
N ASP A 48 -16.91 1.63 -1.67
CA ASP A 48 -17.20 2.78 -0.80
C ASP A 48 -16.48 2.63 0.55
N HIS A 49 -16.50 1.44 1.12
CA HIS A 49 -15.75 1.13 2.34
C HIS A 49 -14.22 1.24 2.13
N HIS A 50 -13.71 0.78 0.98
CA HIS A 50 -12.29 0.90 0.64
C HIS A 50 -11.85 2.36 0.53
N VAL A 51 -12.65 3.21 -0.10
CA VAL A 51 -12.36 4.65 -0.28
C VAL A 51 -12.42 5.38 1.07
N ALA A 52 -13.41 5.08 1.90
CA ALA A 52 -13.56 5.68 3.24
C ALA A 52 -12.39 5.33 4.18
N LEU A 53 -11.81 4.12 4.03
CA LEU A 53 -10.72 3.61 4.87
C LEU A 53 -9.40 3.48 4.10
N THR A 54 -9.01 4.52 3.38
CA THR A 54 -7.71 4.57 2.68
C THR A 54 -6.54 4.32 3.65
N GLY A 55 -5.61 3.46 3.24
CA GLY A 55 -4.42 3.12 4.05
C GLY A 55 -4.62 2.01 5.09
N ILE A 56 -5.83 1.50 5.27
CA ILE A 56 -6.12 0.35 6.13
C ILE A 56 -5.85 -0.96 5.37
N SER A 57 -5.37 -1.98 6.11
CA SER A 57 -5.07 -3.31 5.60
C SER A 57 -6.26 -3.94 4.86
N ARG A 58 -5.98 -4.64 3.75
CA ARG A 58 -6.97 -5.41 2.97
C ARG A 58 -7.68 -6.48 3.79
N HIS A 59 -7.01 -7.07 4.78
CA HIS A 59 -7.62 -8.07 5.67
C HIS A 59 -8.77 -7.49 6.49
N ILE A 60 -8.63 -6.27 7.02
CA ILE A 60 -9.69 -5.59 7.78
C ILE A 60 -10.88 -5.30 6.86
N LYS A 61 -10.61 -4.82 5.64
CA LYS A 61 -11.65 -4.51 4.66
C LYS A 61 -12.44 -5.75 4.23
N PHE A 62 -11.76 -6.87 4.00
CA PHE A 62 -12.42 -8.11 3.61
C PHE A 62 -13.17 -8.79 4.77
N LYS A 63 -12.69 -8.67 6.02
CA LYS A 63 -13.49 -9.07 7.18
C LYS A 63 -14.83 -8.34 7.22
N TYR A 64 -14.80 -7.02 7.09
CA TYR A 64 -16.00 -6.20 7.02
C TYR A 64 -16.88 -6.58 5.82
N PHE A 65 -16.30 -6.79 4.66
CA PHE A 65 -17.03 -7.21 3.47
C PHE A 65 -17.79 -8.52 3.67
N LEU A 66 -17.14 -9.53 4.22
CA LEU A 66 -17.77 -10.82 4.49
C LEU A 66 -18.88 -10.70 5.54
N SER A 67 -18.59 -10.07 6.70
CA SER A 67 -19.56 -10.01 7.81
C SER A 67 -20.71 -9.04 7.55
N GLU A 68 -20.40 -7.80 7.12
CA GLU A 68 -21.39 -6.71 7.09
C GLU A 68 -22.07 -6.54 5.72
N ILE A 69 -21.36 -6.85 4.62
CA ILE A 69 -21.90 -6.67 3.26
C ILE A 69 -22.47 -7.97 2.69
N MET A 70 -21.72 -9.07 2.82
CA MET A 70 -22.13 -10.38 2.30
C MET A 70 -22.99 -11.17 3.28
N HIS A 71 -22.97 -10.80 4.57
CA HIS A 71 -23.62 -11.54 5.67
C HIS A 71 -23.20 -13.01 5.74
N GLN A 72 -21.91 -13.26 5.54
CA GLN A 72 -21.28 -14.57 5.53
C GLN A 72 -20.31 -14.71 6.71
N GLU A 73 -20.00 -15.94 7.07
CA GLU A 73 -18.98 -16.25 8.05
C GLU A 73 -17.59 -15.83 7.53
N VAL A 74 -16.78 -15.22 8.39
CA VAL A 74 -15.40 -14.87 8.09
C VAL A 74 -14.52 -16.11 8.25
N SER A 75 -14.55 -17.00 7.26
CA SER A 75 -13.70 -18.18 7.20
C SER A 75 -12.31 -17.88 6.61
N GLU A 76 -11.34 -18.72 6.95
CA GLU A 76 -10.00 -18.63 6.37
C GLU A 76 -10.02 -18.86 4.84
N GLU A 77 -10.89 -19.76 4.38
CA GLU A 77 -11.06 -20.08 2.95
C GLU A 77 -11.60 -18.87 2.19
N ALA A 78 -12.68 -18.24 2.64
CA ALA A 78 -13.24 -17.05 2.02
C ALA A 78 -12.25 -15.86 2.01
N MET A 79 -11.51 -15.68 3.10
CA MET A 79 -10.47 -14.67 3.17
C MET A 79 -9.35 -14.92 2.16
N ASN A 80 -8.88 -16.15 2.04
CA ASN A 80 -7.82 -16.53 1.10
C ASN A 80 -8.28 -16.38 -0.36
N GLU A 81 -9.52 -16.71 -0.67
CA GLU A 81 -10.12 -16.54 -1.99
C GLU A 81 -10.17 -15.05 -2.39
N LEU A 82 -10.68 -14.18 -1.52
CA LEU A 82 -10.73 -12.74 -1.73
C LEU A 82 -9.34 -12.12 -1.89
N LEU A 83 -8.39 -12.53 -1.04
CA LEU A 83 -7.00 -12.05 -1.12
C LEU A 83 -6.34 -12.47 -2.42
N LYS A 84 -6.57 -13.71 -2.88
CA LYS A 84 -6.05 -14.23 -4.14
C LYS A 84 -6.65 -13.49 -5.34
N ALA A 85 -7.98 -13.28 -5.33
CA ALA A 85 -8.66 -12.51 -6.36
C ALA A 85 -8.13 -11.07 -6.43
N LEU A 86 -8.02 -10.39 -5.27
CA LEU A 86 -7.47 -9.04 -5.21
C LEU A 86 -6.03 -8.98 -5.73
N ASN A 87 -5.15 -9.88 -5.29
CA ASN A 87 -3.75 -9.91 -5.72
C ASN A 87 -3.62 -10.04 -7.23
N LYS A 88 -4.41 -10.92 -7.85
CA LYS A 88 -4.47 -11.09 -9.30
C LYS A 88 -4.87 -9.79 -10.01
N GLN A 89 -5.90 -9.10 -9.53
CA GLN A 89 -6.38 -7.84 -10.10
C GLN A 89 -5.36 -6.72 -9.90
N VAL A 90 -4.79 -6.60 -8.72
CA VAL A 90 -3.79 -5.58 -8.38
C VAL A 90 -2.54 -5.70 -9.23
N LEU A 91 -1.96 -6.90 -9.38
CA LEU A 91 -0.79 -7.11 -10.24
C LEU A 91 -1.06 -6.70 -11.69
N LYS A 92 -2.24 -7.00 -12.22
CA LYS A 92 -2.63 -6.60 -13.57
C LYS A 92 -2.73 -5.08 -13.72
N LEU A 93 -3.45 -4.43 -12.81
CA LEU A 93 -3.80 -3.01 -12.92
C LEU A 93 -2.67 -2.07 -12.49
N LEU A 94 -1.87 -2.44 -11.48
CA LEU A 94 -0.78 -1.58 -11.00
C LEU A 94 0.41 -1.52 -11.95
N ASN A 95 0.61 -2.52 -12.81
CA ASN A 95 1.63 -2.43 -13.87
C ASN A 95 1.35 -1.28 -14.84
N GLU A 96 0.09 -0.90 -15.02
CA GLU A 96 -0.35 0.18 -15.90
C GLU A 96 -0.33 1.56 -15.22
N CYS A 97 -0.26 1.64 -13.89
CA CYS A 97 -0.31 2.93 -13.21
C CYS A 97 0.99 3.74 -13.38
N GLU A 98 0.83 5.06 -13.49
CA GLU A 98 1.94 5.99 -13.65
C GLU A 98 2.67 6.23 -12.31
N ILE A 99 3.98 6.45 -12.42
CA ILE A 99 4.80 6.96 -11.31
C ILE A 99 4.57 8.46 -11.18
N ALA A 100 4.54 8.97 -9.95
CA ALA A 100 4.40 10.40 -9.67
C ALA A 100 5.42 11.23 -10.45
N LYS A 101 4.92 12.23 -11.18
CA LYS A 101 5.76 13.13 -11.97
C LYS A 101 6.74 13.88 -11.06
N GLY A 102 8.02 13.86 -11.43
CA GLY A 102 9.06 14.55 -10.67
C GLY A 102 9.70 13.76 -9.53
N LEU A 103 9.33 12.48 -9.32
CA LEU A 103 9.93 11.64 -8.28
C LEU A 103 11.47 11.59 -8.37
N SER A 104 12.03 11.40 -9.57
CA SER A 104 13.49 11.41 -9.80
C SER A 104 14.13 12.76 -9.45
N LYS A 105 13.50 13.87 -9.85
CA LYS A 105 13.98 15.21 -9.51
C LYS A 105 13.95 15.47 -8.00
N LEU A 106 12.92 14.97 -7.33
CA LEU A 106 12.81 15.05 -5.87
C LEU A 106 13.94 14.24 -5.22
N ARG A 107 14.23 13.04 -5.72
CA ARG A 107 15.33 12.20 -5.23
C ARG A 107 16.68 12.91 -5.35
N GLU A 108 16.96 13.54 -6.48
CA GLU A 108 18.19 14.32 -6.70
C GLU A 108 18.33 15.47 -5.70
N ARG A 109 17.26 16.21 -5.46
CA ARG A 109 17.24 17.32 -4.49
C ARG A 109 17.45 16.87 -3.06
N THR A 110 16.93 15.69 -2.72
CA THR A 110 17.01 15.12 -1.36
C THR A 110 18.02 13.98 -1.26
N LYS A 111 19.08 14.01 -2.04
CA LYS A 111 20.10 12.94 -2.07
C LYS A 111 20.81 12.68 -0.73
N SER A 112 20.82 13.66 0.17
CA SER A 112 21.33 13.53 1.54
C SER A 112 20.35 12.84 2.48
N SER A 113 19.07 12.80 2.12
CA SER A 113 18.02 12.15 2.93
C SER A 113 17.87 10.68 2.54
N LYS A 114 17.59 9.85 3.52
CA LYS A 114 17.17 8.45 3.30
C LYS A 114 15.69 8.39 2.98
N TRP A 115 15.31 7.57 2.01
CA TRP A 115 13.91 7.38 1.63
C TRP A 115 13.38 6.01 2.08
N MET A 116 12.14 5.99 2.55
CA MET A 116 11.42 4.80 2.95
C MET A 116 9.97 4.85 2.48
N VAL A 117 9.40 3.71 2.16
CA VAL A 117 7.95 3.56 1.93
C VAL A 117 7.30 2.88 3.11
N ALA A 118 6.16 3.40 3.56
CA ALA A 118 5.26 2.77 4.51
C ALA A 118 3.83 2.77 3.94
N SER A 119 3.33 1.60 3.55
CA SER A 119 2.05 1.44 2.85
C SER A 119 1.12 0.45 3.55
N GLY A 120 -0.18 0.59 3.35
CA GLY A 120 -1.17 -0.44 3.71
C GLY A 120 -1.26 -1.59 2.69
N GLY A 121 -0.57 -1.50 1.56
CA GLY A 121 -0.47 -2.55 0.54
C GLY A 121 0.38 -3.74 1.02
N ASP A 122 0.26 -4.88 0.33
CA ASP A 122 1.09 -6.05 0.61
C ASP A 122 2.57 -5.78 0.31
N GLU A 123 3.46 -6.08 1.26
CA GLU A 123 4.89 -5.75 1.16
C GLU A 123 5.58 -6.45 -0.02
N LYS A 124 5.27 -7.72 -0.25
CA LYS A 124 5.88 -8.49 -1.37
C LYS A 124 5.44 -7.94 -2.71
N GLU A 125 4.15 -7.60 -2.83
CA GLU A 125 3.57 -6.98 -4.02
C GLU A 125 4.19 -5.61 -4.30
N LEU A 126 4.33 -4.76 -3.28
CA LEU A 126 4.97 -3.46 -3.39
C LEU A 126 6.42 -3.57 -3.86
N ASN A 127 7.22 -4.45 -3.24
CA ASN A 127 8.61 -4.66 -3.62
C ASN A 127 8.76 -5.17 -5.07
N HIS A 128 7.88 -6.08 -5.50
CA HIS A 128 7.83 -6.55 -6.87
C HIS A 128 7.52 -5.41 -7.85
N LEU A 129 6.46 -4.66 -7.59
CA LEU A 129 6.01 -3.54 -8.42
C LEU A 129 7.06 -2.43 -8.55
N PHE A 130 7.70 -2.06 -7.44
CA PHE A 130 8.74 -1.02 -7.45
C PHE A 130 9.99 -1.47 -8.24
N LYS A 131 10.30 -2.77 -8.20
CA LYS A 131 11.38 -3.35 -9.00
C LYS A 131 11.03 -3.34 -10.49
N GLU A 132 9.82 -3.78 -10.88
CA GLU A 132 9.34 -3.72 -12.27
C GLU A 132 9.35 -2.29 -12.82
N LYS A 133 8.92 -1.32 -12.00
CA LYS A 133 8.95 0.11 -12.36
C LYS A 133 10.35 0.75 -12.25
N LYS A 134 11.37 -0.02 -11.85
CA LYS A 134 12.77 0.44 -11.73
C LYS A 134 12.96 1.65 -10.81
N ILE A 135 12.16 1.76 -9.74
CA ILE A 135 12.24 2.84 -8.74
C ILE A 135 12.63 2.35 -7.33
N ASN A 136 12.78 1.04 -7.13
CA ASN A 136 13.14 0.46 -5.84
C ASN A 136 14.45 1.03 -5.28
N HIS A 137 15.41 1.37 -6.14
CA HIS A 137 16.70 1.94 -5.76
C HIS A 137 16.63 3.36 -5.17
N PHE A 138 15.49 4.04 -5.23
CA PHE A 138 15.30 5.33 -4.59
C PHE A 138 15.10 5.22 -3.07
N PHE A 139 14.70 4.05 -2.57
CA PHE A 139 14.26 3.82 -1.20
C PHE A 139 15.34 3.08 -0.40
N ASP A 140 16.35 3.82 0.04
CA ASP A 140 17.54 3.32 0.75
C ASP A 140 17.19 2.57 2.04
N GLU A 141 16.10 2.99 2.71
CA GLU A 141 15.66 2.44 3.99
C GLU A 141 14.60 1.35 3.83
N GLY A 142 14.22 1.04 2.58
CA GLY A 142 13.33 -0.07 2.23
C GLY A 142 11.89 0.33 1.91
N ILE A 143 11.13 -0.69 1.50
CA ILE A 143 9.74 -0.60 1.09
C ILE A 143 8.96 -1.57 1.95
N PHE A 144 8.09 -1.05 2.81
CA PHE A 144 7.37 -1.79 3.84
C PHE A 144 5.87 -1.69 3.65
N GLY A 145 5.18 -2.78 4.00
CA GLY A 145 3.74 -2.89 3.86
C GLY A 145 3.09 -3.91 4.79
N SER A 146 1.84 -4.24 4.50
CA SER A 146 1.10 -5.28 5.20
C SER A 146 1.86 -6.63 5.16
N PRO A 147 1.85 -7.43 6.25
CA PRO A 147 0.89 -7.39 7.36
C PRO A 147 1.13 -6.31 8.42
N ALA A 148 2.34 -5.71 8.49
CA ALA A 148 2.59 -4.63 9.44
C ALA A 148 1.77 -3.37 9.10
N SER A 149 1.23 -2.71 10.11
CA SER A 149 0.57 -1.42 9.94
C SER A 149 1.60 -0.30 9.70
N LYS A 150 1.18 0.80 9.09
CA LYS A 150 2.05 1.98 8.92
C LYS A 150 2.64 2.46 10.25
N HIS A 151 1.85 2.38 11.32
CA HIS A 151 2.28 2.79 12.67
C HIS A 151 3.42 1.90 13.18
N GLU A 152 3.25 0.57 13.11
CA GLU A 152 4.30 -0.39 13.49
C GLU A 152 5.58 -0.21 12.68
N ILE A 153 5.46 0.00 11.37
CA ILE A 153 6.61 0.26 10.47
C ILE A 153 7.39 1.49 10.94
N ILE A 154 6.69 2.59 11.23
CA ILE A 154 7.29 3.86 11.66
C ILE A 154 7.92 3.72 13.05
N GLU A 155 7.25 3.08 14.00
CA GLU A 155 7.78 2.84 15.36
C GLU A 155 9.06 2.01 15.36
N LEU A 156 9.07 0.90 14.58
CA LEU A 156 10.27 0.06 14.46
C LEU A 156 11.46 0.86 13.92
N LYS A 157 11.20 1.75 12.96
CA LYS A 157 12.24 2.63 12.41
C LYS A 157 12.74 3.63 13.42
N GLN A 158 11.86 4.28 14.18
CA GLN A 158 12.23 5.23 15.24
C GLN A 158 13.07 4.56 16.34
N LYS A 159 12.68 3.38 16.80
CA LYS A 159 13.45 2.59 17.79
C LYS A 159 14.86 2.27 17.29
N LYS A 160 15.00 1.89 16.02
CA LYS A 160 16.32 1.62 15.42
C LYS A 160 17.21 2.85 15.35
N LEU A 161 16.66 4.01 14.99
CA LEU A 161 17.39 5.29 14.96
C LEU A 161 17.83 5.72 16.38
N THR A 162 16.96 5.59 17.36
CA THR A 162 17.29 5.90 18.77
C THR A 162 18.41 5.00 19.28
N PHE A 163 18.38 3.71 18.98
CA PHE A 163 19.42 2.76 19.36
C PHE A 163 20.79 3.14 18.78
N LEU A 164 20.85 3.46 17.49
CA LEU A 164 22.10 3.84 16.82
C LEU A 164 22.71 5.14 17.38
N ARG A 165 21.89 6.11 17.81
CA ARG A 165 22.35 7.36 18.42
C ARG A 165 22.95 7.19 19.83
N HIS A 166 22.65 6.09 20.52
CA HIS A 166 23.23 5.79 21.83
C HIS A 166 24.59 5.10 21.77
N PHE A 167 25.01 4.64 20.62
CA PHE A 167 26.27 3.93 20.38
C PHE A 167 27.25 4.72 19.49
N SER A 168 26.93 5.94 19.10
CA SER A 168 27.80 6.88 18.38
C SER A 168 28.19 8.04 19.30
#